data_ca212f91989bb87d1fa53cd37fe6549e
#
_entry.id   ca212f91989bb87d1fa53cd37fe6549e
#
_cell.length_a   1.000
_cell.length_b   1.000
_cell.length_c   1.000
_cell.angle_alpha   90.00
_cell.angle_beta   90.00
_cell.angle_gamma   90.00
#
_symmetry.space_group_name_H-M   'P 1'
#
loop_
_entity.id
_entity.type
_entity.pdbx_description
1 polymer ?
#
loop_
_entity_poly.entity_id
_entity_poly.type
_entity_poly.pdbx_seq_one_letter_code
_entity_poly.pdbx_strand_id
1 'polypeptide(L)'
;MADRQEAIESKLRLLHGSIFGKPMMKFDIGRVTDVWVPYCYLEYDFRVERNILFKKKGLTKEGKVAVVLDVNEMHPFQYDIYESGQLPLVKGKLDTAKRTVIKTANTLSDMESRAEDYIQFKIMKKFYGRNAALYLSSGKIFYRPAVEMEIIYKGKYPNMRYAYLDEFAVESEHVLGLKYRVDNNF
;
A
#
# COMPACT_ATOMS: atom_id res chain seq x y z
N MET A 1 7.72 -13.37 22.30
CA MET A 1 7.55 -11.90 22.30
C MET A 1 8.82 -11.16 21.88
N ALA A 2 9.99 -11.54 22.39
CA ALA A 2 11.27 -10.93 21.98
C ALA A 2 11.53 -11.04 20.47
N ASP A 3 11.28 -12.16 19.88
CA ASP A 3 11.46 -12.46 18.45
C ASP A 3 10.66 -11.52 17.53
N ARG A 4 9.41 -11.17 17.91
CA ARG A 4 8.54 -10.27 17.13
C ARG A 4 9.01 -8.82 17.22
N GLN A 5 9.46 -8.38 18.37
CA GLN A 5 9.95 -7.02 18.57
C GLN A 5 11.27 -6.81 17.83
N GLU A 6 12.14 -7.80 17.83
CA GLU A 6 13.41 -7.79 17.11
C GLU A 6 13.20 -7.76 15.59
N ALA A 7 12.22 -8.53 15.07
CA ALA A 7 11.83 -8.50 13.66
C ALA A 7 11.30 -7.12 13.24
N ILE A 8 10.46 -6.49 14.07
CA ILE A 8 9.93 -5.15 13.85
C ILE A 8 11.07 -4.12 13.82
N GLU A 9 11.97 -4.14 14.79
CA GLU A 9 13.13 -3.24 14.84
C GLU A 9 14.04 -3.40 13.64
N SER A 10 14.31 -4.63 13.23
CA SER A 10 15.11 -4.92 12.04
C SER A 10 14.50 -4.31 10.78
N LYS A 11 13.19 -4.47 10.56
CA LYS A 11 12.48 -3.88 9.41
C LYS A 11 12.47 -2.35 9.46
N LEU A 12 12.25 -1.75 10.62
CA LEU A 12 12.32 -0.31 10.80
C LEU A 12 13.71 0.24 10.46
N ARG A 13 14.76 -0.44 10.90
CA ARG A 13 16.16 -0.04 10.61
C ARG A 13 16.47 -0.10 9.11
N LEU A 14 15.97 -1.13 8.41
CA LEU A 14 16.13 -1.24 6.96
C LEU A 14 15.47 -0.07 6.21
N LEU A 15 14.30 0.37 6.67
CA LEU A 15 13.55 1.46 6.04
C LEU A 15 14.15 2.84 6.27
N HIS A 16 14.82 3.04 7.40
CA HIS A 16 15.52 4.30 7.69
C HIS A 16 16.89 4.42 7.02
N GLY A 17 17.31 3.38 6.32
CA GLY A 17 18.61 3.30 5.69
C GLY A 17 19.76 3.21 6.71
N SER A 18 20.89 2.74 6.24
CA SER A 18 22.11 2.72 7.01
C SER A 18 23.28 3.25 6.17
N ILE A 19 24.18 3.98 6.81
CA ILE A 19 25.46 4.37 6.23
C ILE A 19 26.55 3.62 7.00
N PHE A 20 27.34 2.81 6.31
CA PHE A 20 28.40 1.98 6.91
C PHE A 20 27.90 1.12 8.09
N GLY A 21 26.71 0.51 7.95
CA GLY A 21 26.15 -0.36 8.99
C GLY A 21 25.57 0.37 10.23
N LYS A 22 25.65 1.72 10.27
CA LYS A 22 25.03 2.52 11.32
C LYS A 22 23.72 3.11 10.82
N PRO A 23 22.62 3.03 11.62
CA PRO A 23 21.34 3.63 11.23
C PRO A 23 21.52 5.13 11.05
N MET A 24 20.99 5.67 9.95
CA MET A 24 21.04 7.11 9.65
C MET A 24 20.29 7.96 10.69
N MET A 25 19.27 7.38 11.32
CA MET A 25 18.49 8.04 12.36
C MET A 25 18.45 7.20 13.63
N LYS A 26 18.62 7.84 14.79
CA LYS A 26 18.40 7.20 16.08
C LYS A 26 16.96 7.39 16.48
N PHE A 27 16.28 6.29 16.79
CA PHE A 27 14.91 6.30 17.26
C PHE A 27 14.70 5.24 18.35
N ASP A 28 13.69 5.46 19.17
CA ASP A 28 13.13 4.48 20.08
C ASP A 28 11.75 4.07 19.60
N ILE A 29 11.34 2.87 19.91
CA ILE A 29 9.97 2.40 19.72
C ILE A 29 9.25 2.61 21.05
N GLY A 30 8.18 3.42 20.99
CA GLY A 30 7.28 3.63 22.11
C GLY A 30 6.21 2.55 22.20
N ARG A 31 4.94 2.96 22.23
CA ARG A 31 3.81 2.04 22.30
C ARG A 31 3.66 1.23 21.01
N VAL A 32 3.37 -0.06 21.18
CA VAL A 32 3.06 -1.00 20.09
C VAL A 32 1.63 -1.50 20.29
N THR A 33 0.80 -1.39 19.24
CA THR A 33 -0.62 -1.74 19.29
C THR A 33 -0.99 -2.59 18.09
N ASP A 34 -1.71 -3.68 18.32
CA ASP A 34 -2.25 -4.49 17.22
C ASP A 34 -3.46 -3.82 16.60
N VAL A 35 -3.48 -3.72 15.26
CA VAL A 35 -4.51 -2.99 14.51
C VAL A 35 -4.99 -3.77 13.29
N TRP A 36 -6.19 -3.40 12.80
CA TRP A 36 -6.69 -3.74 11.49
C TRP A 36 -6.54 -2.53 10.57
N VAL A 37 -5.76 -2.67 9.50
CA VAL A 37 -5.53 -1.63 8.50
C VAL A 37 -6.42 -1.87 7.29
N PRO A 38 -7.23 -0.86 6.86
CA PRO A 38 -8.06 -0.98 5.68
C PRO A 38 -7.24 -0.82 4.40
N TYR A 39 -7.50 -1.72 3.46
CA TYR A 39 -6.99 -1.69 2.09
C TYR A 39 -8.15 -1.71 1.10
N CYS A 40 -7.94 -1.16 -0.08
CA CYS A 40 -8.87 -1.23 -1.20
C CYS A 40 -8.24 -2.00 -2.35
N TYR A 41 -8.94 -3.02 -2.85
CA TYR A 41 -8.62 -3.71 -4.09
C TYR A 41 -9.54 -3.19 -5.20
N LEU A 42 -8.95 -2.73 -6.30
CA LEU A 42 -9.66 -2.22 -7.47
C LEU A 42 -9.14 -2.95 -8.70
N GLU A 43 -10.07 -3.55 -9.47
CA GLU A 43 -9.80 -4.22 -10.73
C GLU A 43 -10.46 -3.46 -11.86
N TYR A 44 -9.69 -3.19 -12.91
CA TYR A 44 -10.15 -2.47 -14.09
C TYR A 44 -9.94 -3.31 -15.35
N ASP A 45 -10.94 -3.30 -16.21
CA ASP A 45 -10.74 -3.62 -17.61
C ASP A 45 -10.17 -2.40 -18.31
N PHE A 46 -9.15 -2.59 -19.14
CA PHE A 46 -8.56 -1.48 -19.89
C PHE A 46 -8.59 -1.73 -21.38
N ARG A 47 -8.70 -0.62 -22.15
CA ARG A 47 -8.58 -0.60 -23.59
C ARG A 47 -7.63 0.51 -24.01
N VAL A 48 -6.59 0.18 -24.78
CA VAL A 48 -5.59 1.14 -25.28
C VAL A 48 -5.31 0.94 -26.75
N GLU A 49 -5.23 2.04 -27.49
CA GLU A 49 -4.78 2.05 -28.89
C GLU A 49 -3.26 1.92 -28.94
N ARG A 50 -2.75 0.92 -29.63
CA ARG A 50 -1.33 0.54 -29.56
C ARG A 50 -0.34 1.57 -30.10
N ASN A 51 -0.63 2.28 -31.20
CA ASN A 51 0.06 3.47 -31.72
C ASN A 51 -0.65 4.04 -32.95
N ILE A 52 -0.15 5.14 -33.52
CA ILE A 52 -0.76 5.80 -34.70
C ILE A 52 -0.86 4.88 -35.93
N LEU A 53 0.12 4.01 -36.15
CA LEU A 53 0.10 3.06 -37.26
C LEU A 53 -0.96 1.98 -37.06
N PHE A 54 -1.14 1.52 -35.81
CA PHE A 54 -2.17 0.56 -35.46
C PHE A 54 -3.57 1.19 -35.32
N LYS A 55 -3.64 2.50 -35.01
CA LYS A 55 -4.89 3.25 -35.02
C LYS A 55 -5.56 3.20 -36.40
N LYS A 56 -4.78 3.36 -37.47
CA LYS A 56 -5.29 3.24 -38.85
C LYS A 56 -5.83 1.84 -39.18
N LYS A 57 -5.40 0.81 -38.45
CA LYS A 57 -5.86 -0.58 -38.58
C LYS A 57 -6.92 -0.97 -37.56
N GLY A 58 -7.37 -0.03 -36.69
CA GLY A 58 -8.34 -0.30 -35.63
C GLY A 58 -7.87 -1.29 -34.56
N LEU A 59 -6.56 -1.50 -34.43
CA LEU A 59 -6.02 -2.47 -33.48
C LEU A 59 -5.90 -1.83 -32.09
N THR A 60 -6.63 -2.40 -31.16
CA THR A 60 -6.59 -2.07 -29.74
C THR A 60 -5.95 -3.21 -28.95
N LYS A 61 -5.41 -2.91 -27.80
CA LYS A 61 -5.07 -3.91 -26.79
C LYS A 61 -6.01 -3.76 -25.60
N GLU A 62 -6.57 -4.87 -25.20
CA GLU A 62 -7.47 -4.98 -24.06
C GLU A 62 -6.85 -5.93 -23.04
N GLY A 63 -7.21 -5.77 -21.78
CA GLY A 63 -6.77 -6.60 -20.71
C GLY A 63 -7.30 -6.13 -19.36
N LYS A 64 -6.77 -6.74 -18.31
CA LYS A 64 -7.11 -6.39 -16.93
C LYS A 64 -5.91 -5.84 -16.20
N VAL A 65 -6.16 -4.94 -15.26
CA VAL A 65 -5.16 -4.42 -14.33
C VAL A 65 -5.79 -4.32 -12.96
N ALA A 66 -5.08 -4.74 -11.94
CA ALA A 66 -5.54 -4.58 -10.56
C ALA A 66 -4.54 -3.77 -9.75
N VAL A 67 -5.10 -3.03 -8.81
CA VAL A 67 -4.36 -2.18 -7.89
C VAL A 67 -4.86 -2.44 -6.49
N VAL A 68 -3.94 -2.55 -5.55
CA VAL A 68 -4.23 -2.50 -4.12
C VAL A 68 -3.70 -1.19 -3.59
N LEU A 69 -4.47 -0.52 -2.76
CA LEU A 69 -4.02 0.69 -2.08
C LEU A 69 -4.39 0.66 -0.60
N ASP A 70 -3.51 1.22 0.20
CA ASP A 70 -3.78 1.54 1.57
C ASP A 70 -4.75 2.72 1.61
N VAL A 71 -5.86 2.53 2.33
CA VAL A 71 -6.96 3.51 2.29
C VAL A 71 -6.61 4.82 3.01
N ASN A 72 -5.70 4.80 3.96
CA ASN A 72 -5.30 5.99 4.69
C ASN A 72 -4.20 6.78 3.98
N GLU A 73 -3.17 6.09 3.53
CA GLU A 73 -2.01 6.69 2.87
C GLU A 73 -2.26 6.96 1.37
N MET A 74 -3.32 6.36 0.82
CA MET A 74 -3.67 6.51 -0.60
C MET A 74 -2.51 6.15 -1.54
N HIS A 75 -1.71 5.16 -1.12
CA HIS A 75 -0.54 4.70 -1.88
C HIS A 75 -0.87 3.43 -2.67
N PRO A 76 -1.05 3.53 -3.99
CA PRO A 76 -1.39 2.38 -4.81
C PRO A 76 -0.15 1.60 -5.22
N PHE A 77 -0.32 0.30 -5.38
CA PHE A 77 0.63 -0.60 -6.00
C PHE A 77 -0.09 -1.58 -6.91
N GLN A 78 0.58 -2.00 -7.97
CA GLN A 78 0.03 -2.97 -8.91
C GLN A 78 -0.07 -4.34 -8.23
N TYR A 79 -1.23 -4.98 -8.39
CA TYR A 79 -1.42 -6.37 -8.04
C TYR A 79 -1.41 -7.22 -9.32
N ASP A 80 -0.56 -8.23 -9.35
CA ASP A 80 -0.46 -9.10 -10.53
C ASP A 80 -1.52 -10.19 -10.49
N ILE A 81 -2.65 -9.91 -11.17
CA ILE A 81 -3.76 -10.86 -11.28
C ILE A 81 -3.45 -12.05 -12.18
N TYR A 82 -2.48 -11.95 -13.06
CA TYR A 82 -2.12 -13.03 -13.98
C TYR A 82 -1.21 -14.07 -13.31
N GLU A 83 -0.32 -13.64 -12.43
CA GLU A 83 0.54 -14.54 -11.67
C GLU A 83 -0.14 -15.06 -10.40
N SER A 84 -0.81 -14.16 -9.67
CA SER A 84 -1.35 -14.45 -8.33
C SER A 84 -2.83 -14.86 -8.33
N GLY A 85 -3.52 -14.74 -9.46
CA GLY A 85 -4.96 -14.94 -9.52
C GLY A 85 -5.75 -13.84 -8.81
N GLN A 86 -7.00 -14.11 -8.46
CA GLN A 86 -7.81 -13.18 -7.68
C GLN A 86 -7.29 -13.08 -6.24
N LEU A 87 -7.34 -11.88 -5.68
CA LEU A 87 -6.95 -11.66 -4.28
C LEU A 87 -7.77 -12.57 -3.34
N PRO A 88 -7.13 -13.43 -2.55
CA PRO A 88 -7.82 -14.40 -1.69
C PRO A 88 -8.42 -13.71 -0.46
N LEU A 89 -9.60 -13.12 -0.62
CA LEU A 89 -10.31 -12.45 0.47
C LEU A 89 -11.19 -13.44 1.23
N VAL A 90 -11.00 -13.50 2.54
CA VAL A 90 -11.84 -14.30 3.44
C VAL A 90 -12.96 -13.43 4.01
N LYS A 91 -14.20 -13.88 3.87
CA LYS A 91 -15.33 -13.23 4.53
C LYS A 91 -15.35 -13.62 6.00
N GLY A 92 -15.37 -12.62 6.89
CA GLY A 92 -15.41 -12.83 8.33
C GLY A 92 -15.71 -11.55 9.09
N LYS A 93 -15.95 -11.69 10.39
CA LYS A 93 -16.02 -10.54 11.30
C LYS A 93 -14.63 -10.23 11.80
N LEU A 94 -14.31 -8.93 11.86
CA LEU A 94 -13.05 -8.48 12.47
C LEU A 94 -13.09 -8.75 13.97
N ASP A 95 -12.03 -9.33 14.51
CA ASP A 95 -11.85 -9.46 15.96
C ASP A 95 -11.41 -8.11 16.54
N THR A 96 -12.39 -7.28 16.85
CA THR A 96 -12.17 -5.93 17.42
C THR A 96 -11.83 -5.96 18.91
N ALA A 97 -11.96 -7.13 19.56
CA ALA A 97 -11.55 -7.29 20.95
C ALA A 97 -10.00 -7.35 21.07
N LYS A 98 -9.34 -7.89 20.06
CA LYS A 98 -7.87 -8.04 20.03
C LYS A 98 -7.15 -6.94 19.27
N ARG A 99 -7.81 -6.31 18.29
CA ARG A 99 -7.19 -5.33 17.40
C ARG A 99 -8.07 -4.12 17.19
N THR A 100 -7.49 -2.95 17.24
CA THR A 100 -8.19 -1.70 16.93
C THR A 100 -8.31 -1.53 15.42
N VAL A 101 -9.47 -1.13 14.93
CA VAL A 101 -9.67 -0.84 13.51
C VAL A 101 -9.22 0.59 13.22
N ILE A 102 -8.26 0.74 12.32
CA ILE A 102 -7.83 2.06 11.83
C ILE A 102 -8.97 2.65 11.00
N LYS A 103 -9.41 3.85 11.39
CA LYS A 103 -10.45 4.60 10.69
C LYS A 103 -9.85 5.34 9.50
N THR A 104 -10.63 5.53 8.46
CA THR A 104 -10.27 6.36 7.31
C THR A 104 -11.33 7.41 7.05
N ALA A 105 -10.90 8.57 6.56
CA ALA A 105 -11.77 9.61 6.04
C ALA A 105 -11.93 9.56 4.51
N ASN A 106 -11.10 8.77 3.82
CA ASN A 106 -11.12 8.67 2.37
C ASN A 106 -12.33 7.86 1.88
N THR A 107 -12.95 8.34 0.81
CA THR A 107 -14.09 7.69 0.18
C THR A 107 -13.65 6.69 -0.89
N LEU A 108 -14.57 5.84 -1.34
CA LEU A 108 -14.29 4.93 -2.47
C LEU A 108 -13.93 5.71 -3.74
N SER A 109 -14.59 6.83 -4.00
CA SER A 109 -14.30 7.70 -5.15
C SER A 109 -12.88 8.28 -5.11
N ASP A 110 -12.38 8.64 -3.91
CA ASP A 110 -11.00 9.10 -3.76
C ASP A 110 -10.01 7.98 -4.11
N MET A 111 -10.31 6.75 -3.68
CA MET A 111 -9.49 5.57 -3.96
C MET A 111 -9.49 5.23 -5.45
N GLU A 112 -10.65 5.28 -6.12
CA GLU A 112 -10.78 5.06 -7.56
C GLU A 112 -9.96 6.08 -8.33
N SER A 113 -10.13 7.37 -8.04
CA SER A 113 -9.36 8.45 -8.68
C SER A 113 -7.85 8.24 -8.53
N ARG A 114 -7.42 7.88 -7.34
CA ARG A 114 -6.00 7.64 -7.06
C ARG A 114 -5.45 6.40 -7.78
N ALA A 115 -6.24 5.35 -7.86
CA ALA A 115 -5.87 4.13 -8.58
C ALA A 115 -5.80 4.38 -10.09
N GLU A 116 -6.76 5.10 -10.66
CA GLU A 116 -6.78 5.47 -12.08
C GLU A 116 -5.55 6.30 -12.46
N ASP A 117 -5.20 7.31 -11.68
CA ASP A 117 -3.98 8.08 -11.88
C ASP A 117 -2.74 7.20 -11.88
N TYR A 118 -2.64 6.29 -10.91
CA TYR A 118 -1.52 5.35 -10.84
C TYR A 118 -1.47 4.44 -12.08
N ILE A 119 -2.60 3.86 -12.48
CA ILE A 119 -2.67 2.99 -13.66
C ILE A 119 -2.24 3.78 -14.89
N GLN A 120 -2.78 4.98 -15.11
CA GLN A 120 -2.46 5.79 -16.28
C GLN A 120 -0.97 6.18 -16.32
N PHE A 121 -0.43 6.69 -15.20
CA PHE A 121 0.93 7.25 -15.22
C PHE A 121 2.02 6.18 -15.04
N LYS A 122 1.80 5.18 -14.21
CA LYS A 122 2.85 4.19 -13.88
C LYS A 122 2.78 2.93 -14.73
N ILE A 123 1.58 2.57 -15.21
CA ILE A 123 1.39 1.34 -15.98
C ILE A 123 1.18 1.67 -17.46
N MET A 124 0.11 2.39 -17.81
CA MET A 124 -0.26 2.59 -19.20
C MET A 124 0.77 3.43 -19.98
N LYS A 125 1.21 4.55 -19.43
CA LYS A 125 2.26 5.35 -20.09
C LYS A 125 3.58 4.60 -20.21
N LYS A 126 3.96 3.82 -19.20
CA LYS A 126 5.19 3.04 -19.22
C LYS A 126 5.18 1.95 -20.30
N PHE A 127 4.09 1.19 -20.39
CA PHE A 127 4.03 0.02 -21.28
C PHE A 127 3.46 0.32 -22.67
N TYR A 128 2.62 1.33 -22.80
CA TYR A 128 1.92 1.64 -24.06
C TYR A 128 2.19 3.06 -24.57
N GLY A 129 2.85 3.92 -23.78
CA GLY A 129 3.13 5.31 -24.15
C GLY A 129 1.88 6.20 -24.22
N ARG A 130 0.72 5.75 -23.75
CA ARG A 130 -0.58 6.40 -23.87
C ARG A 130 -1.48 6.15 -22.68
N ASN A 131 -2.52 6.98 -22.56
CA ASN A 131 -3.62 6.72 -21.66
C ASN A 131 -4.51 5.61 -22.23
N ALA A 132 -5.12 4.84 -21.32
CA ALA A 132 -6.10 3.83 -21.64
C ALA A 132 -7.52 4.30 -21.26
N ALA A 133 -8.55 3.77 -21.90
CA ALA A 133 -9.88 3.78 -21.32
C ALA A 133 -9.90 2.72 -20.20
N LEU A 134 -10.32 3.13 -19.00
CA LEU A 134 -10.41 2.26 -17.82
C LEU A 134 -11.88 2.09 -17.44
N TYR A 135 -12.25 0.87 -17.10
CA TYR A 135 -13.60 0.52 -16.65
C TYR A 135 -13.48 -0.31 -15.39
N LEU A 136 -13.96 0.24 -14.27
CA LEU A 136 -13.94 -0.46 -12.99
C LEU A 136 -14.80 -1.74 -13.08
N SER A 137 -14.18 -2.89 -12.91
CA SER A 137 -14.87 -4.20 -12.92
C SER A 137 -15.12 -4.74 -11.53
N SER A 138 -14.29 -4.39 -10.55
CA SER A 138 -14.47 -4.79 -9.15
C SER A 138 -13.80 -3.82 -8.20
N GLY A 139 -14.49 -3.49 -7.10
CA GLY A 139 -13.94 -2.72 -5.98
C GLY A 139 -14.30 -3.39 -4.66
N LYS A 140 -13.31 -3.61 -3.78
CA LYS A 140 -13.51 -4.26 -2.48
C LYS A 140 -12.62 -3.62 -1.43
N ILE A 141 -13.20 -3.28 -0.26
CA ILE A 141 -12.42 -2.92 0.92
C ILE A 141 -12.21 -4.19 1.76
N PHE A 142 -11.00 -4.40 2.20
CA PHE A 142 -10.62 -5.49 3.08
C PHE A 142 -9.67 -5.00 4.16
N TYR A 143 -9.49 -5.80 5.20
CA TYR A 143 -8.67 -5.44 6.34
C TYR A 143 -7.54 -6.44 6.49
N ARG A 144 -6.37 -5.94 6.86
CA ARG A 144 -5.20 -6.76 7.15
C ARG A 144 -4.75 -6.53 8.59
N PRO A 145 -4.28 -7.60 9.25
CA PRO A 145 -3.66 -7.45 10.55
C PRO A 145 -2.32 -6.73 10.42
N ALA A 146 -2.08 -5.79 11.31
CA ALA A 146 -0.85 -5.03 11.35
C ALA A 146 -0.50 -4.64 12.79
N VAL A 147 0.69 -4.08 12.94
CA VAL A 147 1.17 -3.51 14.19
C VAL A 147 1.40 -2.02 13.97
N GLU A 148 0.73 -1.19 14.76
CA GLU A 148 1.01 0.25 14.84
C GLU A 148 2.05 0.50 15.93
N MET A 149 3.04 1.34 15.64
CA MET A 149 4.15 1.66 16.53
C MET A 149 4.35 3.17 16.62
N GLU A 150 4.61 3.63 17.82
CA GLU A 150 5.15 4.97 18.05
C GLU A 150 6.65 4.96 17.79
N ILE A 151 7.14 5.80 16.89
CA ILE A 151 8.56 5.98 16.62
C ILE A 151 8.96 7.35 17.13
N ILE A 152 9.86 7.35 18.11
CA ILE A 152 10.37 8.57 18.76
C ILE A 152 11.78 8.83 18.23
N TYR A 153 11.91 9.81 17.36
CA TYR A 153 13.21 10.20 16.80
C TYR A 153 14.02 11.00 17.81
N LYS A 154 15.29 10.59 17.99
CA LYS A 154 16.26 11.31 18.84
C LYS A 154 17.04 12.29 17.99
N GLY A 155 17.02 13.56 18.35
CA GLY A 155 17.76 14.61 17.64
C GLY A 155 17.60 15.96 18.31
N LYS A 156 18.10 17.00 17.64
CA LYS A 156 17.97 18.40 18.11
C LYS A 156 16.51 18.84 18.26
N TYR A 157 15.62 18.25 17.43
CA TYR A 157 14.18 18.43 17.50
C TYR A 157 13.53 17.05 17.54
N PRO A 158 13.20 16.56 18.77
CA PRO A 158 12.51 15.29 18.93
C PRO A 158 11.18 15.33 18.16
N ASN A 159 10.92 14.30 17.39
CA ASN A 159 9.68 14.16 16.63
C ASN A 159 9.11 12.77 16.87
N MET A 160 7.81 12.67 17.03
CA MET A 160 7.10 11.41 17.17
C MET A 160 6.26 11.17 15.92
N ARG A 161 6.32 9.95 15.40
CA ARG A 161 5.51 9.51 14.27
C ARG A 161 4.91 8.16 14.57
N TYR A 162 3.77 7.89 13.97
CA TYR A 162 3.20 6.56 13.94
C TYR A 162 3.57 5.86 12.64
N ALA A 163 4.02 4.62 12.79
CA ALA A 163 4.23 3.72 11.66
C ALA A 163 3.46 2.44 11.91
N TYR A 164 2.99 1.79 10.88
CA TYR A 164 2.44 0.46 11.01
C TYR A 164 3.08 -0.51 10.04
N LEU A 165 3.31 -1.70 10.53
CA LEU A 165 3.88 -2.81 9.82
C LEU A 165 2.79 -3.84 9.60
N ASP A 166 2.41 -4.03 8.35
CA ASP A 166 1.52 -5.12 7.95
C ASP A 166 2.22 -6.47 8.21
N GLU A 167 1.53 -7.43 8.82
CA GLU A 167 2.10 -8.76 9.12
C GLU A 167 2.60 -9.46 7.85
N PHE A 168 1.95 -9.24 6.71
CA PHE A 168 2.41 -9.76 5.43
C PHE A 168 3.76 -9.15 5.00
N ALA A 169 4.03 -7.90 5.34
CA ALA A 169 5.31 -7.25 5.04
C ALA A 169 6.46 -7.78 5.92
N VAL A 170 6.16 -8.39 7.06
CA VAL A 170 7.17 -9.06 7.91
C VAL A 170 7.66 -10.34 7.26
N GLU A 171 6.77 -11.06 6.56
CA GLU A 171 7.06 -12.36 5.97
C GLU A 171 7.60 -12.27 4.54
N SER A 172 7.33 -11.17 3.81
CA SER A 172 7.79 -10.99 2.44
C SER A 172 9.02 -10.11 2.35
N GLU A 173 9.95 -10.46 1.46
CA GLU A 173 11.11 -9.60 1.11
C GLU A 173 10.67 -8.29 0.45
N HIS A 174 9.48 -8.26 -0.13
CA HIS A 174 8.89 -7.07 -0.73
C HIS A 174 8.13 -6.29 0.35
N VAL A 175 8.69 -5.18 0.74
CA VAL A 175 8.10 -4.23 1.69
C VAL A 175 6.82 -3.63 1.11
N LEU A 176 5.71 -4.32 1.26
CA LEU A 176 4.40 -3.71 1.18
C LEU A 176 4.19 -2.90 2.46
N GLY A 177 4.78 -1.72 2.43
CA GLY A 177 4.45 -0.63 3.29
C GLY A 177 4.73 -0.71 4.77
N LEU A 178 5.95 -0.39 5.20
CA LEU A 178 6.05 0.44 6.41
C LEU A 178 5.63 1.85 6.01
N LYS A 179 4.55 2.33 6.56
CA LYS A 179 4.02 3.65 6.25
C LYS A 179 4.04 4.50 7.49
N TYR A 180 4.48 5.74 7.30
CA TYR A 180 4.51 6.73 8.36
C TYR A 180 3.23 7.54 8.31
N ARG A 181 2.50 7.55 9.41
CA ARG A 181 1.42 8.49 9.65
C ARG A 181 1.99 9.63 10.51
N VAL A 182 1.95 10.83 9.97
CA VAL A 182 2.22 12.04 10.75
C VAL A 182 0.93 12.39 11.46
N ASP A 183 0.93 12.37 12.79
CA ASP A 183 -0.17 12.97 13.54
C ASP A 183 -0.10 14.48 13.34
N ASN A 184 -1.11 15.01 12.65
CA ASN A 184 -1.27 16.46 12.43
C ASN A 184 -1.79 17.18 13.70
N ASN A 185 -1.63 16.59 14.85
CA ASN A 185 -1.95 17.23 16.13
C ASN A 185 -0.71 17.95 16.66
N PHE A 186 -0.40 19.06 16.01
CA PHE A 186 0.38 20.14 16.60
C PHE A 186 -0.52 21.37 16.71
#